data_0a7b34c39cbea20757b15e1fde57b50f
#
_entry.id   0a7b34c39cbea20757b15e1fde57b50f
#
_cell.length_a   1.000
_cell.length_b   1.000
_cell.length_c   1.000
_cell.angle_alpha   90.00
_cell.angle_beta   90.00
_cell.angle_gamma   90.00
#
_symmetry.space_group_name_H-M   'P 1'
#
loop_
_entity.id
_entity.type
_entity.pdbx_description
1 polymer ?
#
loop_
_entity_poly.entity_id
_entity_poly.type
_entity_poly.pdbx_seq_one_letter_code
_entity_poly.pdbx_strand_id
1 'polypeptide(L)'
;HDALPILAAVSYALLCAAEGGGRIISPTNLYGASVDAMETFFPQFGVHADFVRDINDLDEVASKIGPDTRAIYTESVANPSTEITDIEPLAELAHRNGIPLIVDNTVPTPYLFRPIEFGADIVVHSTTKGITGHGNAIGGVVIDGGNFDWANGRFPQFTTPELVVSDERKGIARSFASRFGREAFIRRVRIKYLRTFGAVPSPFNTYLSMVGLETLAVRERQEVESAMRIAEHLTHAPHVLKVNYSGLGNTGQYDLVAKYFPKGIGTILSFLVDGDENNVRRILDGTEVFSYVPNIGDARSLIVDPARITHREVPLDARIAAGVSDNLIRLSIGLENVDDLIADLDQAIANAY
;
A
#
# COMPACT_ATOMS: atom_id res chain seq x y z
N HIS A 1 -18.19 12.43 -2.79
CA HIS A 1 -17.53 11.30 -3.47
C HIS A 1 -16.04 11.18 -3.14
N ASP A 2 -15.53 11.99 -2.22
CA ASP A 2 -14.10 12.11 -1.96
C ASP A 2 -13.62 11.32 -0.74
N ALA A 3 -14.50 10.56 -0.09
CA ALA A 3 -14.08 9.58 0.88
C ALA A 3 -13.47 8.41 0.11
N LEU A 4 -12.18 8.48 -0.11
CA LEU A 4 -11.40 7.40 -0.70
C LEU A 4 -11.42 6.22 0.28
N PRO A 5 -12.09 5.11 -0.03
CA PRO A 5 -12.23 4.02 0.92
C PRO A 5 -10.91 3.38 1.33
N ILE A 6 -9.85 3.52 0.54
CA ILE A 6 -8.51 3.06 0.97
C ILE A 6 -8.04 3.82 2.20
N LEU A 7 -8.14 5.15 2.19
CA LEU A 7 -7.76 5.95 3.36
C LEU A 7 -8.66 5.67 4.57
N ALA A 8 -9.94 5.32 4.34
CA ALA A 8 -10.79 4.85 5.44
C ALA A 8 -10.29 3.52 6.02
N ALA A 9 -9.86 2.56 5.18
CA ALA A 9 -9.32 1.29 5.66
C ALA A 9 -7.99 1.50 6.43
N VAL A 10 -7.05 2.28 5.88
CA VAL A 10 -5.80 2.65 6.56
C VAL A 10 -6.10 3.40 7.86
N SER A 11 -6.96 4.44 7.81
CA SER A 11 -7.28 5.25 8.99
C SER A 11 -7.94 4.43 10.09
N TYR A 12 -8.88 3.55 9.74
CA TYR A 12 -9.53 2.70 10.74
C TYR A 12 -8.56 1.70 11.36
N ALA A 13 -7.65 1.14 10.56
CA ALA A 13 -6.64 0.23 11.08
C ALA A 13 -5.68 0.95 12.04
N LEU A 14 -5.12 2.08 11.63
CA LEU A 14 -4.12 2.81 12.40
C LEU A 14 -4.73 3.50 13.64
N LEU A 15 -5.86 4.20 13.48
CA LEU A 15 -6.52 4.86 14.61
C LEU A 15 -7.10 3.87 15.62
N CYS A 16 -7.53 2.67 15.20
CA CYS A 16 -7.98 1.63 16.12
C CYS A 16 -6.81 1.05 16.93
N ALA A 17 -5.66 0.82 16.31
CA ALA A 17 -4.46 0.37 17.02
C ALA A 17 -3.93 1.45 17.98
N ALA A 18 -3.95 2.73 17.56
CA ALA A 18 -3.44 3.86 18.33
C ALA A 18 -4.53 4.64 19.08
N GLU A 19 -5.71 4.06 19.33
CA GLU A 19 -6.82 4.73 20.02
C GLU A 19 -6.37 5.23 21.41
N GLY A 20 -6.69 6.49 21.68
CA GLY A 20 -6.23 7.19 22.88
C GLY A 20 -4.87 7.87 22.74
N GLY A 21 -4.28 7.80 21.55
CA GLY A 21 -3.01 8.43 21.22
C GLY A 21 -1.82 7.46 21.22
N GLY A 22 -0.71 7.93 20.68
CA GLY A 22 0.53 7.19 20.60
C GLY A 22 1.27 7.40 19.28
N ARG A 23 2.23 6.52 19.00
CA ARG A 23 3.12 6.64 17.87
C ARG A 23 3.01 5.44 16.93
N ILE A 24 3.15 5.68 15.65
CA ILE A 24 3.21 4.67 14.60
C ILE A 24 4.55 4.82 13.89
N ILE A 25 5.33 3.74 13.83
CA ILE A 25 6.58 3.71 13.07
C ILE A 25 6.24 3.35 11.63
N SER A 26 6.81 4.10 10.67
CA SER A 26 6.51 3.91 9.26
C SER A 26 7.65 4.43 8.37
N PRO A 27 7.89 3.87 7.17
CA PRO A 27 8.79 4.49 6.21
C PRO A 27 8.15 5.72 5.55
N THR A 28 8.96 6.51 4.85
CA THR A 28 8.49 7.67 4.09
C THR A 28 8.09 7.33 2.65
N ASN A 29 8.54 6.19 2.11
CA ASN A 29 8.26 5.74 0.74
C ASN A 29 6.91 5.03 0.60
N LEU A 30 5.86 5.63 1.14
CA LEU A 30 4.48 5.14 1.09
C LEU A 30 3.65 5.91 0.06
N TYR A 31 2.42 5.45 -0.13
CA TYR A 31 1.39 6.22 -0.82
C TYR A 31 1.24 7.62 -0.19
N GLY A 32 1.40 8.66 -1.01
CA GLY A 32 1.51 10.04 -0.53
C GLY A 32 0.38 10.48 0.42
N ALA A 33 -0.87 10.08 0.14
CA ALA A 33 -1.98 10.42 1.02
C ALA A 33 -1.96 9.66 2.38
N SER A 34 -1.24 8.54 2.48
CA SER A 34 -1.01 7.88 3.78
C SER A 34 0.02 8.65 4.60
N VAL A 35 1.06 9.17 3.96
CA VAL A 35 2.06 10.05 4.60
C VAL A 35 1.38 11.34 5.08
N ASP A 36 0.64 12.03 4.20
CA ASP A 36 -0.10 13.24 4.56
C ASP A 36 -1.05 13.01 5.74
N ALA A 37 -1.82 11.92 5.73
CA ALA A 37 -2.72 11.59 6.83
C ALA A 37 -1.97 11.41 8.15
N MET A 38 -0.80 10.77 8.14
CA MET A 38 0.03 10.55 9.34
C MET A 38 0.71 11.84 9.82
N GLU A 39 1.10 12.73 8.91
CA GLU A 39 1.78 13.98 9.26
C GLU A 39 0.81 15.09 9.68
N THR A 40 -0.35 15.20 9.04
CA THR A 40 -1.21 16.39 9.18
C THR A 40 -2.55 16.10 9.86
N PHE A 41 -3.13 14.91 9.65
CA PHE A 41 -4.48 14.59 10.10
C PHE A 41 -4.50 13.78 11.41
N PHE A 42 -3.72 12.72 11.53
CA PHE A 42 -3.72 11.87 12.72
C PHE A 42 -3.20 12.57 13.99
N PRO A 43 -2.29 13.56 13.94
CA PRO A 43 -1.92 14.35 15.11
C PRO A 43 -3.09 15.02 15.81
N GLN A 44 -4.16 15.34 15.09
CA GLN A 44 -5.40 15.91 15.67
C GLN A 44 -6.14 14.90 16.59
N PHE A 45 -5.82 13.61 16.46
CA PHE A 45 -6.32 12.52 17.32
C PHE A 45 -5.27 12.06 18.34
N GLY A 46 -4.14 12.78 18.47
CA GLY A 46 -3.04 12.41 19.35
C GLY A 46 -2.19 11.24 18.83
N VAL A 47 -2.30 10.90 17.54
CA VAL A 47 -1.53 9.85 16.89
C VAL A 47 -0.45 10.48 16.02
N HIS A 48 0.81 10.15 16.28
CA HIS A 48 1.98 10.73 15.60
C HIS A 48 2.77 9.64 14.87
N ALA A 49 3.37 9.99 13.73
CA ALA A 49 4.27 9.09 13.01
C ALA A 49 5.73 9.32 13.41
N ASP A 50 6.48 8.22 13.53
CA ASP A 50 7.93 8.19 13.59
C ASP A 50 8.46 7.59 12.29
N PHE A 51 8.82 8.44 11.35
CA PHE A 51 9.32 7.98 10.07
C PHE A 51 10.75 7.44 10.16
N VAL A 52 10.99 6.31 9.48
CA VAL A 52 12.30 5.72 9.24
C VAL A 52 12.67 5.88 7.75
N ARG A 53 13.97 5.88 7.49
CA ARG A 53 14.48 6.00 6.11
C ARG A 53 14.38 4.68 5.36
N ASP A 54 14.67 3.59 6.06
CA ASP A 54 14.59 2.24 5.53
C ASP A 54 13.85 1.34 6.54
N ILE A 55 12.70 0.84 6.15
CA ILE A 55 11.90 -0.06 7.01
C ILE A 55 12.56 -1.42 7.19
N ASN A 56 13.49 -1.79 6.33
CA ASN A 56 14.28 -3.02 6.42
C ASN A 56 15.52 -2.87 7.32
N ASP A 57 15.89 -1.64 7.70
CA ASP A 57 16.88 -1.40 8.74
C ASP A 57 16.23 -1.61 10.12
N LEU A 58 16.27 -2.85 10.61
CA LEU A 58 15.66 -3.23 11.88
C LEU A 58 16.27 -2.48 13.09
N ASP A 59 17.52 -2.04 13.02
CA ASP A 59 18.15 -1.28 14.09
C ASP A 59 17.60 0.15 14.13
N GLU A 60 17.40 0.78 12.96
CA GLU A 60 16.71 2.07 12.88
C GLU A 60 15.27 1.97 13.41
N VAL A 61 14.53 0.96 12.98
CA VAL A 61 13.14 0.72 13.46
C VAL A 61 13.13 0.49 14.97
N ALA A 62 13.97 -0.40 15.48
CA ALA A 62 14.04 -0.72 16.91
C ALA A 62 14.37 0.51 17.77
N SER A 63 15.22 1.40 17.28
CA SER A 63 15.63 2.63 17.98
C SER A 63 14.47 3.59 18.24
N LYS A 64 13.38 3.48 17.43
CA LYS A 64 12.18 4.32 17.55
C LYS A 64 11.07 3.68 18.39
N ILE A 65 11.19 2.42 18.76
CA ILE A 65 10.17 1.73 19.57
C ILE A 65 10.23 2.22 21.02
N GLY A 66 9.11 2.79 21.48
CA GLY A 66 8.96 3.30 22.85
C GLY A 66 7.69 2.77 23.54
N PRO A 67 7.42 3.21 24.79
CA PRO A 67 6.23 2.81 25.54
C PRO A 67 4.91 3.24 24.88
N ASP A 68 4.93 4.31 24.11
CA ASP A 68 3.79 4.90 23.40
C ASP A 68 3.68 4.44 21.93
N THR A 69 4.61 3.63 21.44
CA THR A 69 4.49 3.01 20.11
C THR A 69 3.32 2.03 20.10
N ARG A 70 2.43 2.15 19.10
CA ARG A 70 1.20 1.37 18.97
C ARG A 70 1.19 0.40 17.80
N ALA A 71 1.95 0.68 16.75
CA ALA A 71 2.06 -0.19 15.58
C ALA A 71 3.30 0.14 14.77
N ILE A 72 3.73 -0.82 13.93
CA ILE A 72 4.55 -0.56 12.75
C ILE A 72 3.60 -0.64 11.54
N TYR A 73 3.69 0.34 10.63
CA TYR A 73 2.91 0.37 9.39
C TYR A 73 3.84 0.47 8.19
N THR A 74 3.59 -0.33 7.15
CA THR A 74 4.36 -0.31 5.91
C THR A 74 3.51 -0.76 4.72
N GLU A 75 4.01 -0.52 3.51
CA GLU A 75 3.54 -1.17 2.28
C GLU A 75 4.39 -2.41 2.01
N SER A 76 3.79 -3.48 1.50
CA SER A 76 4.54 -4.70 1.13
C SER A 76 5.45 -4.46 -0.07
N VAL A 77 5.01 -3.63 -1.02
CA VAL A 77 5.76 -3.15 -2.18
C VAL A 77 5.49 -1.66 -2.32
N ALA A 78 6.53 -0.86 -2.21
CA ALA A 78 6.44 0.60 -2.26
C ALA A 78 6.10 1.12 -3.67
N ASN A 79 5.38 2.22 -3.74
CA ASN A 79 5.00 2.89 -4.98
C ASN A 79 5.58 4.34 -4.98
N PRO A 80 6.42 4.73 -5.95
CA PRO A 80 6.71 4.05 -7.23
C PRO A 80 8.03 3.27 -7.29
N SER A 81 8.79 3.16 -6.21
CA SER A 81 10.14 2.58 -6.20
C SER A 81 10.14 1.05 -6.39
N THR A 82 9.03 0.39 -6.11
CA THR A 82 8.86 -1.08 -6.04
C THR A 82 9.75 -1.79 -5.02
N GLU A 83 10.31 -1.06 -4.06
CA GLU A 83 11.05 -1.64 -2.95
C GLU A 83 10.15 -2.57 -2.12
N ILE A 84 10.72 -3.69 -1.70
CA ILE A 84 10.02 -4.74 -0.96
C ILE A 84 10.35 -4.62 0.52
N THR A 85 9.33 -4.66 1.36
CA THR A 85 9.50 -4.79 2.81
C THR A 85 9.75 -6.26 3.18
N ASP A 86 10.79 -6.54 3.96
CA ASP A 86 11.03 -7.86 4.55
C ASP A 86 10.11 -8.06 5.77
N ILE A 87 8.93 -8.60 5.49
CA ILE A 87 7.80 -8.68 6.43
C ILE A 87 8.12 -9.54 7.66
N GLU A 88 8.76 -10.70 7.48
CA GLU A 88 8.93 -11.69 8.55
C GLU A 88 9.82 -11.17 9.71
N PRO A 89 11.04 -10.65 9.47
CA PRO A 89 11.86 -10.11 10.55
C PRO A 89 11.28 -8.82 11.16
N LEU A 90 10.54 -8.02 10.36
CA LEU A 90 9.85 -6.84 10.86
C LEU A 90 8.68 -7.22 11.78
N ALA A 91 7.92 -8.25 11.44
CA ALA A 91 6.86 -8.80 12.27
C ALA A 91 7.43 -9.36 13.59
N GLU A 92 8.53 -10.10 13.53
CA GLU A 92 9.21 -10.58 14.73
C GLU A 92 9.67 -9.44 15.65
N LEU A 93 10.23 -8.36 15.08
CA LEU A 93 10.62 -7.18 15.85
C LEU A 93 9.40 -6.54 16.52
N ALA A 94 8.30 -6.36 15.79
CA ALA A 94 7.05 -5.81 16.31
C ALA A 94 6.51 -6.66 17.48
N HIS A 95 6.43 -7.97 17.29
CA HIS A 95 5.88 -8.90 18.29
C HIS A 95 6.74 -8.99 19.56
N ARG A 96 8.08 -8.97 19.44
CA ARG A 96 8.97 -8.91 20.61
C ARG A 96 8.73 -7.67 21.47
N ASN A 97 8.23 -6.60 20.86
CA ASN A 97 7.91 -5.35 21.55
C ASN A 97 6.41 -5.22 21.90
N GLY A 98 5.61 -6.25 21.67
CA GLY A 98 4.18 -6.30 21.98
C GLY A 98 3.34 -5.31 21.17
N ILE A 99 3.75 -4.98 19.93
CA ILE A 99 3.03 -4.12 18.99
C ILE A 99 2.71 -4.88 17.69
N PRO A 100 1.60 -4.58 17.01
CA PRO A 100 1.23 -5.24 15.76
C PRO A 100 2.01 -4.68 14.57
N LEU A 101 2.18 -5.52 13.55
CA LEU A 101 2.56 -5.12 12.19
C LEU A 101 1.32 -4.98 11.32
N ILE A 102 1.12 -3.79 10.77
CA ILE A 102 0.02 -3.45 9.84
C ILE A 102 0.61 -3.24 8.45
N VAL A 103 0.13 -3.96 7.45
CA VAL A 103 0.70 -3.95 6.10
C VAL A 103 -0.36 -3.54 5.08
N ASP A 104 -0.08 -2.50 4.30
CA ASP A 104 -0.83 -2.23 3.08
C ASP A 104 -0.29 -3.12 1.94
N ASN A 105 -1.14 -4.03 1.48
CA ASN A 105 -0.80 -4.99 0.44
C ASN A 105 -1.56 -4.69 -0.87
N THR A 106 -1.78 -3.42 -1.15
CA THR A 106 -2.55 -2.97 -2.31
C THR A 106 -1.88 -3.33 -3.63
N VAL A 107 -0.57 -3.11 -3.75
CA VAL A 107 0.17 -3.33 -5.02
C VAL A 107 0.18 -4.79 -5.43
N PRO A 108 0.60 -5.75 -4.58
CA PRO A 108 0.66 -7.16 -4.99
C PRO A 108 -0.70 -7.84 -5.03
N THR A 109 -1.73 -7.27 -4.45
CA THR A 109 -3.03 -7.92 -4.22
C THR A 109 -2.92 -9.23 -3.40
N PRO A 110 -4.02 -9.81 -2.91
CA PRO A 110 -3.94 -11.08 -2.17
C PRO A 110 -3.61 -12.28 -3.06
N TYR A 111 -3.53 -12.10 -4.38
CA TYR A 111 -3.15 -13.17 -5.31
C TYR A 111 -1.64 -13.39 -5.36
N LEU A 112 -0.85 -12.31 -5.39
CA LEU A 112 0.61 -12.40 -5.48
C LEU A 112 1.25 -12.57 -4.11
N PHE A 113 0.72 -11.89 -3.07
CA PHE A 113 1.28 -11.92 -1.73
C PHE A 113 0.22 -11.86 -0.64
N ARG A 114 0.45 -12.58 0.46
CA ARG A 114 -0.41 -12.62 1.65
C ARG A 114 0.42 -12.41 2.91
N PRO A 115 0.61 -11.15 3.35
CA PRO A 115 1.50 -10.80 4.47
C PRO A 115 1.18 -11.52 5.78
N ILE A 116 -0.08 -11.89 6.03
CA ILE A 116 -0.49 -12.64 7.24
C ILE A 116 0.24 -13.98 7.35
N GLU A 117 0.56 -14.63 6.24
CA GLU A 117 1.29 -15.91 6.23
C GLU A 117 2.75 -15.73 6.68
N PHE A 118 3.24 -14.48 6.73
CA PHE A 118 4.59 -14.09 7.11
C PHE A 118 4.64 -13.22 8.36
N GLY A 119 3.59 -13.23 9.16
CA GLY A 119 3.57 -12.60 10.48
C GLY A 119 2.91 -11.22 10.58
N ALA A 120 2.42 -10.64 9.48
CA ALA A 120 1.61 -9.43 9.59
C ALA A 120 0.31 -9.72 10.37
N ASP A 121 -0.09 -8.79 11.23
CA ASP A 121 -1.29 -8.97 12.06
C ASP A 121 -2.53 -8.41 11.39
N ILE A 122 -2.38 -7.25 10.76
CA ILE A 122 -3.45 -6.55 10.05
C ILE A 122 -2.98 -6.26 8.63
N VAL A 123 -3.83 -6.54 7.67
CA VAL A 123 -3.59 -6.21 6.26
C VAL A 123 -4.68 -5.30 5.75
N VAL A 124 -4.29 -4.24 5.04
CA VAL A 124 -5.22 -3.36 4.33
C VAL A 124 -5.02 -3.50 2.82
N HIS A 125 -6.08 -3.32 2.06
CA HIS A 125 -6.04 -3.21 0.61
C HIS A 125 -6.95 -2.10 0.13
N SER A 126 -6.51 -1.34 -0.86
CA SER A 126 -7.41 -0.61 -1.73
C SER A 126 -8.08 -1.58 -2.70
N THR A 127 -9.34 -1.88 -2.51
CA THR A 127 -10.07 -2.67 -3.50
C THR A 127 -10.29 -1.91 -4.80
N THR A 128 -10.16 -0.57 -4.77
CA THR A 128 -10.16 0.33 -5.93
C THR A 128 -9.17 -0.10 -7.02
N LYS A 129 -8.04 -0.70 -6.61
CA LYS A 129 -6.90 -1.05 -7.46
C LYS A 129 -7.07 -2.44 -8.08
N GLY A 130 -6.05 -3.26 -8.10
CA GLY A 130 -6.04 -4.58 -8.74
C GLY A 130 -7.21 -5.50 -8.36
N ILE A 131 -7.74 -5.41 -7.13
CA ILE A 131 -8.88 -6.25 -6.72
C ILE A 131 -10.11 -5.99 -7.60
N THR A 132 -10.52 -4.74 -7.80
CA THR A 132 -11.59 -4.37 -8.73
C THR A 132 -11.09 -4.39 -10.17
N GLY A 133 -9.90 -3.86 -10.43
CA GLY A 133 -9.14 -3.98 -11.67
C GLY A 133 -9.69 -3.24 -12.89
N HIS A 134 -10.65 -2.32 -12.72
CA HIS A 134 -11.31 -1.67 -13.86
C HIS A 134 -11.44 -0.15 -13.69
N GLY A 135 -10.87 0.45 -12.65
CA GLY A 135 -10.94 1.89 -12.39
C GLY A 135 -12.35 2.44 -12.20
N ASN A 136 -13.35 1.59 -11.94
CA ASN A 136 -14.77 1.92 -11.96
C ASN A 136 -15.48 1.84 -10.60
N ALA A 137 -14.76 1.44 -9.54
CA ALA A 137 -15.30 1.40 -8.18
C ALA A 137 -14.23 1.80 -7.16
N ILE A 138 -14.68 2.44 -6.09
CA ILE A 138 -13.82 2.85 -4.99
C ILE A 138 -14.16 2.00 -3.78
N GLY A 139 -13.14 1.37 -3.17
CA GLY A 139 -13.31 0.51 -2.00
C GLY A 139 -12.02 0.22 -1.27
N GLY A 140 -12.15 -0.22 -0.04
CA GLY A 140 -11.04 -0.68 0.80
C GLY A 140 -11.48 -1.81 1.72
N VAL A 141 -10.54 -2.59 2.19
CA VAL A 141 -10.79 -3.69 3.12
C VAL A 141 -9.71 -3.76 4.18
N VAL A 142 -10.10 -4.08 5.40
CA VAL A 142 -9.21 -4.39 6.53
C VAL A 142 -9.37 -5.87 6.86
N ILE A 143 -8.27 -6.59 6.89
CA ILE A 143 -8.19 -8.01 7.24
C ILE A 143 -7.41 -8.15 8.55
N ASP A 144 -8.01 -8.85 9.51
CA ASP A 144 -7.40 -9.17 10.80
C ASP A 144 -6.97 -10.64 10.78
N GLY A 145 -5.68 -10.90 10.96
CA GLY A 145 -5.14 -12.26 11.06
C GLY A 145 -5.60 -13.00 12.32
N GLY A 146 -6.06 -12.26 13.33
CA GLY A 146 -6.55 -12.81 14.59
C GLY A 146 -5.47 -13.49 15.43
N ASN A 147 -4.20 -13.18 15.20
CA ASN A 147 -3.07 -13.78 15.90
C ASN A 147 -2.43 -12.87 16.95
N PHE A 148 -2.66 -11.57 16.87
CA PHE A 148 -2.10 -10.62 17.82
C PHE A 148 -2.87 -10.62 19.14
N ASP A 149 -2.13 -10.60 20.25
CA ASP A 149 -2.72 -10.49 21.60
C ASP A 149 -3.03 -9.04 21.97
N TRP A 150 -4.24 -8.59 21.71
CA TRP A 150 -4.73 -7.26 22.08
C TRP A 150 -4.92 -7.07 23.60
N ALA A 151 -4.73 -8.13 24.40
CA ALA A 151 -4.81 -8.07 25.86
C ALA A 151 -3.42 -8.03 26.55
N ASN A 152 -2.35 -7.81 25.82
CA ASN A 152 -0.96 -7.82 26.33
C ASN A 152 -0.58 -6.64 27.24
N GLY A 153 -1.52 -5.78 27.60
CA GLY A 153 -1.33 -4.64 28.49
C GLY A 153 -1.03 -3.29 27.79
N ARG A 154 -0.71 -3.29 26.50
CA ARG A 154 -0.40 -2.06 25.74
C ARG A 154 -1.65 -1.39 25.14
N PHE A 155 -2.80 -2.09 25.07
CA PHE A 155 -4.00 -1.70 24.34
C PHE A 155 -5.22 -1.66 25.26
N PRO A 156 -5.34 -0.68 26.17
CA PRO A 156 -6.43 -0.61 27.16
C PRO A 156 -7.82 -0.52 26.49
N GLN A 157 -7.92 0.03 25.28
CA GLN A 157 -9.16 0.10 24.51
C GLN A 157 -9.77 -1.27 24.21
N PHE A 158 -8.98 -2.35 24.21
CA PHE A 158 -9.49 -3.70 24.00
C PHE A 158 -9.83 -4.43 25.30
N THR A 159 -9.27 -4.01 26.44
CA THR A 159 -9.43 -4.70 27.73
C THR A 159 -10.37 -3.96 28.69
N THR A 160 -10.60 -2.66 28.49
CA THR A 160 -11.56 -1.89 29.28
C THR A 160 -13.00 -2.29 28.91
N PRO A 161 -13.87 -2.59 29.88
CA PRO A 161 -15.28 -2.88 29.62
C PRO A 161 -16.01 -1.70 28.98
N GLU A 162 -16.84 -1.97 27.97
CA GLU A 162 -17.67 -0.98 27.30
C GLU A 162 -19.13 -1.45 27.20
N LEU A 163 -20.08 -0.52 27.32
CA LEU A 163 -21.53 -0.80 27.27
C LEU A 163 -21.92 -1.49 25.95
N VAL A 164 -21.34 -1.04 24.83
CA VAL A 164 -21.67 -1.55 23.49
C VAL A 164 -21.38 -3.06 23.32
N VAL A 165 -20.52 -3.63 24.15
CA VAL A 165 -20.15 -5.05 24.15
C VAL A 165 -20.54 -5.79 25.42
N SER A 166 -21.11 -5.10 26.41
CA SER A 166 -21.60 -5.63 27.68
C SER A 166 -23.05 -6.10 27.60
N ASP A 167 -23.52 -6.85 28.60
CA ASP A 167 -24.94 -7.21 28.78
C ASP A 167 -25.43 -6.64 30.13
N GLU A 168 -25.90 -5.41 30.09
CA GLU A 168 -26.36 -4.70 31.30
C GLU A 168 -27.53 -5.40 31.98
N ARG A 169 -28.43 -6.05 31.20
CA ARG A 169 -29.61 -6.75 31.77
C ARG A 169 -29.18 -7.95 32.64
N LYS A 170 -28.02 -8.51 32.37
CA LYS A 170 -27.44 -9.61 33.14
C LYS A 170 -26.34 -9.15 34.11
N GLY A 171 -26.07 -7.84 34.18
CA GLY A 171 -24.96 -7.32 34.97
C GLY A 171 -23.55 -7.76 34.50
N ILE A 172 -23.41 -8.11 33.21
CA ILE A 172 -22.16 -8.63 32.70
C ILE A 172 -21.40 -7.50 31.99
N ALA A 173 -20.32 -7.02 32.59
CA ALA A 173 -19.37 -6.10 31.96
C ALA A 173 -18.40 -6.87 31.06
N ARG A 174 -18.23 -6.44 29.82
CA ARG A 174 -17.31 -7.05 28.84
C ARG A 174 -16.49 -6.00 28.10
N SER A 175 -15.26 -6.38 27.79
CA SER A 175 -14.39 -5.68 26.84
C SER A 175 -14.43 -6.36 25.47
N PHE A 176 -13.84 -5.71 24.46
CA PHE A 176 -13.72 -6.32 23.13
C PHE A 176 -12.90 -7.62 23.18
N ALA A 177 -11.76 -7.63 23.88
CA ALA A 177 -10.94 -8.82 24.05
C ALA A 177 -11.71 -9.96 24.75
N SER A 178 -12.41 -9.65 25.86
CA SER A 178 -13.14 -10.69 26.61
C SER A 178 -14.36 -11.22 25.87
N ARG A 179 -14.97 -10.42 24.98
CA ARG A 179 -16.15 -10.82 24.22
C ARG A 179 -15.83 -11.56 22.93
N PHE A 180 -14.79 -11.12 22.21
CA PHE A 180 -14.54 -11.55 20.84
C PHE A 180 -13.21 -12.29 20.66
N GLY A 181 -12.35 -12.32 21.70
CA GLY A 181 -11.06 -13.03 21.62
C GLY A 181 -10.24 -12.59 20.41
N ARG A 182 -9.93 -13.54 19.54
CA ARG A 182 -9.13 -13.31 18.33
C ARG A 182 -9.73 -12.31 17.33
N GLU A 183 -11.03 -12.07 17.36
CA GLU A 183 -11.71 -11.10 16.49
C GLU A 183 -11.80 -9.71 17.13
N ALA A 184 -11.16 -9.46 18.26
CA ALA A 184 -11.33 -8.23 19.03
C ALA A 184 -11.07 -6.98 18.19
N PHE A 185 -10.00 -6.98 17.39
CA PHE A 185 -9.62 -5.84 16.56
C PHE A 185 -10.66 -5.55 15.47
N ILE A 186 -10.96 -6.52 14.62
CA ILE A 186 -11.88 -6.30 13.51
C ILE A 186 -13.31 -5.99 14.00
N ARG A 187 -13.72 -6.55 15.15
CA ARG A 187 -15.00 -6.21 15.79
C ARG A 187 -15.00 -4.78 16.31
N ARG A 188 -13.87 -4.29 16.86
CA ARG A 188 -13.75 -2.91 17.28
C ARG A 188 -13.78 -1.97 16.09
N VAL A 189 -13.00 -2.24 15.04
CA VAL A 189 -13.05 -1.48 13.78
C VAL A 189 -14.49 -1.37 13.28
N ARG A 190 -15.22 -2.46 13.22
CA ARG A 190 -16.61 -2.48 12.72
C ARG A 190 -17.58 -1.73 13.64
N ILE A 191 -17.51 -1.97 14.94
CA ILE A 191 -18.52 -1.47 15.90
C ILE A 191 -18.24 0.00 16.28
N LYS A 192 -16.97 0.41 16.35
CA LYS A 192 -16.60 1.77 16.77
C LYS A 192 -16.33 2.68 15.57
N TYR A 193 -15.46 2.29 14.68
CA TYR A 193 -14.99 3.14 13.57
C TYR A 193 -15.97 3.15 12.39
N LEU A 194 -16.24 2.00 11.79
CA LEU A 194 -17.13 1.91 10.64
C LEU A 194 -18.52 2.47 10.96
N ARG A 195 -19.10 2.09 12.08
CA ARG A 195 -20.42 2.57 12.52
C ARG A 195 -20.44 4.08 12.78
N THR A 196 -19.36 4.64 13.37
CA THR A 196 -19.33 6.04 13.80
C THR A 196 -19.00 6.97 12.65
N PHE A 197 -18.00 6.67 11.86
CA PHE A 197 -17.58 7.49 10.71
C PHE A 197 -18.42 7.23 9.46
N GLY A 198 -19.01 6.05 9.32
CA GLY A 198 -19.93 5.74 8.23
C GLY A 198 -19.29 5.60 6.84
N ALA A 199 -17.96 5.54 6.74
CA ALA A 199 -17.28 5.37 5.46
C ALA A 199 -17.37 3.92 4.97
N VAL A 200 -18.50 3.57 4.40
CA VAL A 200 -18.79 2.26 3.81
C VAL A 200 -18.85 2.36 2.30
N PRO A 201 -18.38 1.36 1.55
CA PRO A 201 -18.57 1.34 0.10
C PRO A 201 -20.07 1.22 -0.23
N SER A 202 -20.47 1.83 -1.34
CA SER A 202 -21.84 1.63 -1.83
C SER A 202 -22.06 0.16 -2.23
N PRO A 203 -23.30 -0.36 -2.16
CA PRO A 203 -23.59 -1.73 -2.62
C PRO A 203 -23.17 -1.96 -4.08
N PHE A 204 -23.30 -0.95 -4.93
CA PHE A 204 -22.90 -1.03 -6.33
C PHE A 204 -21.37 -1.14 -6.49
N ASN A 205 -20.59 -0.32 -5.75
CA ASN A 205 -19.13 -0.45 -5.76
C ASN A 205 -18.68 -1.82 -5.23
N THR A 206 -19.37 -2.33 -4.19
CA THR A 206 -19.09 -3.66 -3.66
C THR A 206 -19.36 -4.75 -4.69
N TYR A 207 -20.46 -4.65 -5.42
CA TYR A 207 -20.79 -5.57 -6.51
C TYR A 207 -19.71 -5.55 -7.61
N LEU A 208 -19.31 -4.36 -8.07
CA LEU A 208 -18.24 -4.23 -9.08
C LEU A 208 -16.91 -4.82 -8.58
N SER A 209 -16.58 -4.59 -7.30
CA SER A 209 -15.36 -5.18 -6.71
C SER A 209 -15.43 -6.71 -6.64
N MET A 210 -16.60 -7.29 -6.37
CA MET A 210 -16.80 -8.74 -6.38
C MET A 210 -16.63 -9.31 -7.79
N VAL A 211 -17.20 -8.66 -8.81
CA VAL A 211 -17.02 -9.06 -10.22
C VAL A 211 -15.54 -9.00 -10.61
N GLY A 212 -14.84 -7.93 -10.24
CA GLY A 212 -13.40 -7.81 -10.48
C GLY A 212 -12.57 -8.90 -9.79
N LEU A 213 -12.95 -9.25 -8.55
CA LEU A 213 -12.27 -10.29 -7.77
C LEU A 213 -12.33 -11.68 -8.45
N GLU A 214 -13.41 -12.00 -9.16
CA GLU A 214 -13.56 -13.28 -9.86
C GLU A 214 -12.49 -13.49 -10.93
N THR A 215 -11.98 -12.41 -11.52
CA THR A 215 -10.95 -12.47 -12.58
C THR A 215 -9.56 -12.07 -12.11
N LEU A 216 -9.38 -11.75 -10.82
CA LEU A 216 -8.13 -11.24 -10.27
C LEU A 216 -6.90 -12.09 -10.66
N ALA A 217 -6.97 -13.40 -10.44
CA ALA A 217 -5.85 -14.30 -10.68
C ALA A 217 -5.43 -14.38 -12.16
N VAL A 218 -6.38 -14.22 -13.09
CA VAL A 218 -6.13 -14.24 -14.53
C VAL A 218 -5.48 -12.91 -14.96
N ARG A 219 -6.03 -11.79 -14.49
CA ARG A 219 -5.51 -10.45 -14.80
C ARG A 219 -4.09 -10.27 -14.28
N GLU A 220 -3.89 -10.48 -12.99
CA GLU A 220 -2.57 -10.34 -12.34
C GLU A 220 -1.48 -11.18 -13.01
N ARG A 221 -1.79 -12.40 -13.44
CA ARG A 221 -0.82 -13.23 -14.14
C ARG A 221 -0.37 -12.60 -15.46
N GLN A 222 -1.31 -12.14 -16.26
CA GLN A 222 -1.03 -11.51 -17.55
C GLN A 222 -0.33 -10.18 -17.38
N GLU A 223 -0.83 -9.35 -16.47
CA GLU A 223 -0.30 -8.01 -16.20
C GLU A 223 1.14 -8.06 -15.66
N VAL A 224 1.44 -9.01 -14.75
CA VAL A 224 2.79 -9.21 -14.19
C VAL A 224 3.77 -9.71 -15.25
N GLU A 225 3.35 -10.65 -16.11
CA GLU A 225 4.18 -11.13 -17.22
C GLU A 225 4.52 -9.98 -18.17
N SER A 226 3.53 -9.17 -18.51
CA SER A 226 3.71 -7.99 -19.36
C SER A 226 4.62 -6.95 -18.69
N ALA A 227 4.43 -6.70 -17.37
CA ALA A 227 5.25 -5.75 -16.61
C ALA A 227 6.73 -6.17 -16.58
N MET A 228 7.03 -7.47 -16.41
CA MET A 228 8.39 -8.00 -16.46
C MET A 228 9.03 -7.78 -17.84
N ARG A 229 8.33 -8.13 -18.92
CA ARG A 229 8.82 -7.95 -20.29
C ARG A 229 9.09 -6.48 -20.61
N ILE A 230 8.22 -5.56 -20.19
CA ILE A 230 8.41 -4.12 -20.36
C ILE A 230 9.59 -3.64 -19.53
N ALA A 231 9.72 -4.08 -18.27
CA ALA A 231 10.85 -3.71 -17.43
C ALA A 231 12.20 -4.16 -18.02
N GLU A 232 12.29 -5.40 -18.49
CA GLU A 232 13.46 -5.93 -19.17
C GLU A 232 13.79 -5.13 -20.44
N HIS A 233 12.81 -4.84 -21.28
CA HIS A 233 12.97 -4.04 -22.50
C HIS A 233 13.53 -2.64 -22.18
N LEU A 234 12.91 -1.95 -21.21
CA LEU A 234 13.32 -0.60 -20.81
C LEU A 234 14.76 -0.53 -20.26
N THR A 235 15.33 -1.62 -19.73
CA THR A 235 16.74 -1.62 -19.29
C THR A 235 17.73 -1.42 -20.44
N HIS A 236 17.29 -1.63 -21.67
CA HIS A 236 18.10 -1.50 -22.90
C HIS A 236 17.61 -0.37 -23.81
N ALA A 237 16.51 0.28 -23.47
CA ALA A 237 15.93 1.34 -24.29
C ALA A 237 16.79 2.60 -24.29
N PRO A 238 16.94 3.29 -25.44
CA PRO A 238 17.63 4.57 -25.51
C PRO A 238 16.98 5.59 -24.55
N HIS A 239 17.80 6.48 -24.00
CA HIS A 239 17.35 7.55 -23.09
C HIS A 239 16.73 7.08 -21.76
N VAL A 240 16.75 5.78 -21.44
CA VAL A 240 16.39 5.24 -20.13
C VAL A 240 17.64 5.05 -19.28
N LEU A 241 17.70 5.76 -18.16
CA LEU A 241 18.86 5.76 -17.25
C LEU A 241 18.78 4.65 -16.20
N LYS A 242 17.57 4.34 -15.73
CA LYS A 242 17.34 3.36 -14.68
C LYS A 242 15.89 2.86 -14.75
N VAL A 243 15.70 1.59 -14.49
CA VAL A 243 14.38 0.97 -14.31
C VAL A 243 14.25 0.51 -12.85
N ASN A 244 13.17 0.90 -12.18
CA ASN A 244 12.81 0.43 -10.86
C ASN A 244 11.69 -0.60 -11.01
N TYR A 245 12.05 -1.86 -10.91
CA TYR A 245 11.16 -3.00 -10.84
C TYR A 245 11.89 -4.11 -10.09
N SER A 246 11.50 -4.36 -8.84
CA SER A 246 12.23 -5.30 -7.97
C SER A 246 12.19 -6.75 -8.47
N GLY A 247 11.30 -7.03 -9.43
CA GLY A 247 11.30 -8.31 -10.16
C GLY A 247 12.53 -8.54 -11.05
N LEU A 248 13.25 -7.47 -11.43
CA LEU A 248 14.51 -7.59 -12.18
C LEU A 248 15.62 -8.13 -11.25
N GLY A 249 16.38 -9.13 -11.72
CA GLY A 249 17.41 -9.81 -10.91
C GLY A 249 18.60 -8.95 -10.47
N ASN A 250 18.68 -7.69 -10.91
CA ASN A 250 19.79 -6.76 -10.64
C ASN A 250 19.45 -5.68 -9.60
N THR A 251 18.31 -5.76 -8.92
CA THR A 251 17.83 -4.71 -8.00
C THR A 251 18.35 -4.83 -6.56
N GLY A 252 19.11 -5.87 -6.23
CA GLY A 252 19.57 -6.14 -4.86
C GLY A 252 18.49 -6.76 -3.94
N GLN A 253 17.27 -6.95 -4.43
CA GLN A 253 16.15 -7.51 -3.67
C GLN A 253 15.72 -8.91 -4.13
N TYR A 254 16.59 -9.58 -4.89
CA TYR A 254 16.29 -10.90 -5.49
C TYR A 254 15.83 -11.94 -4.45
N ASP A 255 16.48 -11.98 -3.29
CA ASP A 255 16.13 -12.94 -2.23
C ASP A 255 14.73 -12.67 -1.65
N LEU A 256 14.35 -11.40 -1.52
CA LEU A 256 13.00 -11.02 -1.07
C LEU A 256 11.95 -11.36 -2.13
N VAL A 257 12.27 -11.15 -3.41
CA VAL A 257 11.39 -11.56 -4.52
C VAL A 257 11.18 -13.08 -4.49
N ALA A 258 12.25 -13.85 -4.40
CA ALA A 258 12.18 -15.31 -4.36
C ALA A 258 11.39 -15.82 -3.13
N LYS A 259 11.54 -15.15 -1.98
CA LYS A 259 10.88 -15.50 -0.72
C LYS A 259 9.38 -15.19 -0.74
N TYR A 260 9.01 -13.98 -1.13
CA TYR A 260 7.65 -13.48 -0.96
C TYR A 260 6.80 -13.47 -2.22
N PHE A 261 7.42 -13.37 -3.39
CA PHE A 261 6.76 -13.09 -4.66
C PHE A 261 7.02 -14.11 -5.76
N PRO A 262 6.82 -15.42 -5.52
CA PRO A 262 7.09 -16.45 -6.54
C PRO A 262 6.19 -16.36 -7.78
N LYS A 263 5.15 -15.52 -7.74
CA LYS A 263 4.22 -15.24 -8.85
C LYS A 263 4.46 -13.87 -9.49
N GLY A 264 5.48 -13.12 -9.04
CA GLY A 264 5.77 -11.74 -9.42
C GLY A 264 5.34 -10.71 -8.40
N ILE A 265 5.88 -9.48 -8.52
CA ILE A 265 5.77 -8.43 -7.49
C ILE A 265 4.61 -7.46 -7.70
N GLY A 266 3.91 -7.52 -8.81
CA GLY A 266 2.83 -6.59 -9.18
C GLY A 266 3.04 -5.95 -10.55
N THR A 267 2.17 -5.02 -10.88
CA THR A 267 1.99 -4.45 -12.21
C THR A 267 2.58 -3.05 -12.36
N ILE A 268 3.20 -2.52 -11.29
CA ILE A 268 3.79 -1.18 -11.26
C ILE A 268 5.29 -1.29 -11.51
N LEU A 269 5.78 -0.43 -12.36
CA LEU A 269 7.20 -0.15 -12.53
C LEU A 269 7.43 1.35 -12.74
N SER A 270 8.65 1.82 -12.53
CA SER A 270 9.03 3.17 -12.89
C SER A 270 10.39 3.22 -13.54
N PHE A 271 10.65 4.26 -14.31
CA PHE A 271 11.94 4.44 -14.97
C PHE A 271 12.32 5.93 -15.04
N LEU A 272 13.63 6.18 -15.01
CA LEU A 272 14.18 7.50 -15.15
C LEU A 272 14.65 7.70 -16.57
N VAL A 273 14.33 8.84 -17.15
CA VAL A 273 14.78 9.21 -18.50
C VAL A 273 15.95 10.19 -18.46
N ASP A 274 16.77 10.16 -19.51
CA ASP A 274 17.86 11.10 -19.77
C ASP A 274 17.27 12.40 -20.31
N GLY A 275 16.97 13.33 -19.44
CA GLY A 275 16.37 14.60 -19.84
C GLY A 275 15.70 15.33 -18.69
N ASP A 276 15.00 16.38 -19.07
CA ASP A 276 14.28 17.24 -18.16
C ASP A 276 12.76 16.97 -18.21
N GLU A 277 12.05 17.82 -17.51
CA GLU A 277 10.59 17.87 -17.45
C GLU A 277 9.93 17.91 -18.84
N ASN A 278 10.53 18.57 -19.82
CA ASN A 278 9.95 18.68 -21.15
C ASN A 278 10.04 17.38 -21.92
N ASN A 279 11.10 16.59 -21.70
CA ASN A 279 11.22 15.25 -22.25
C ASN A 279 10.15 14.34 -21.64
N VAL A 280 9.99 14.36 -20.31
CA VAL A 280 8.92 13.59 -19.63
C VAL A 280 7.56 13.95 -20.20
N ARG A 281 7.22 15.25 -20.30
CA ARG A 281 5.93 15.67 -20.85
C ARG A 281 5.72 15.19 -22.29
N ARG A 282 6.75 15.30 -23.15
CA ARG A 282 6.66 14.82 -24.54
C ARG A 282 6.45 13.32 -24.63
N ILE A 283 7.10 12.54 -23.74
CA ILE A 283 6.86 11.09 -23.66
C ILE A 283 5.40 10.82 -23.26
N LEU A 284 4.90 11.45 -22.20
CA LEU A 284 3.53 11.28 -21.74
C LEU A 284 2.50 11.66 -22.79
N ASP A 285 2.70 12.81 -23.48
CA ASP A 285 1.81 13.30 -24.52
C ASP A 285 1.91 12.46 -25.82
N GLY A 286 3.03 11.73 -25.99
CA GLY A 286 3.32 10.94 -27.18
C GLY A 286 2.80 9.51 -27.12
N THR A 287 2.36 9.01 -25.96
CA THR A 287 1.78 7.67 -25.87
C THR A 287 0.37 7.64 -26.46
N GLU A 288 0.06 6.56 -27.20
CA GLU A 288 -1.24 6.34 -27.87
C GLU A 288 -2.06 5.24 -27.21
N VAL A 289 -1.41 4.26 -26.59
CA VAL A 289 -2.04 3.13 -25.90
C VAL A 289 -2.14 3.38 -24.39
N PHE A 290 -1.06 3.89 -23.78
CA PHE A 290 -1.09 4.23 -22.36
C PHE A 290 -2.01 5.41 -22.09
N SER A 291 -2.82 5.29 -21.04
CA SER A 291 -3.67 6.39 -20.56
C SER A 291 -2.98 7.20 -19.49
N TYR A 292 -2.95 8.54 -19.61
CA TYR A 292 -2.41 9.43 -18.58
C TYR A 292 -3.42 9.59 -17.43
N VAL A 293 -3.33 8.71 -16.44
CA VAL A 293 -4.25 8.66 -15.29
C VAL A 293 -3.49 8.28 -14.01
N PRO A 294 -3.64 9.01 -12.90
CA PRO A 294 -2.97 8.73 -11.62
C PRO A 294 -3.62 7.56 -10.88
N ASN A 295 -3.77 6.42 -11.52
CA ASN A 295 -4.27 5.19 -10.92
C ASN A 295 -3.25 4.06 -11.08
N ILE A 296 -3.55 2.88 -10.52
CA ILE A 296 -2.77 1.65 -10.63
C ILE A 296 -3.70 0.43 -10.59
N GLY A 297 -3.24 -0.71 -11.12
CA GLY A 297 -3.98 -1.98 -11.08
C GLY A 297 -5.30 -1.92 -11.84
N ASP A 298 -5.33 -1.17 -12.95
CA ASP A 298 -6.43 -1.14 -13.91
C ASP A 298 -6.10 -2.12 -15.05
N ALA A 299 -7.10 -2.74 -15.62
CA ALA A 299 -6.98 -3.57 -16.83
C ALA A 299 -6.42 -2.80 -18.04
N ARG A 300 -6.42 -1.47 -17.98
CA ARG A 300 -5.76 -0.58 -18.94
C ARG A 300 -4.39 -0.17 -18.44
N SER A 301 -3.45 -0.08 -19.34
CA SER A 301 -2.10 0.43 -19.06
C SER A 301 -2.13 1.93 -18.84
N LEU A 302 -1.52 2.36 -17.74
CA LEU A 302 -1.50 3.75 -17.29
C LEU A 302 -0.07 4.26 -17.20
N ILE A 303 0.10 5.55 -17.50
CA ILE A 303 1.37 6.26 -17.41
C ILE A 303 1.18 7.56 -16.64
N VAL A 304 2.17 7.95 -15.82
CA VAL A 304 2.12 9.20 -15.05
C VAL A 304 3.52 9.66 -14.65
N ASP A 305 3.69 10.96 -14.45
CA ASP A 305 4.84 11.58 -13.80
C ASP A 305 4.57 11.75 -12.28
N PRO A 306 5.14 10.91 -11.42
CA PRO A 306 4.84 10.96 -10.00
C PRO A 306 5.16 12.30 -9.35
N ALA A 307 6.21 12.96 -9.80
CA ALA A 307 6.68 14.22 -9.24
C ALA A 307 5.63 15.34 -9.26
N ARG A 308 4.76 15.37 -10.28
CA ARG A 308 3.75 16.43 -10.44
C ARG A 308 2.36 16.02 -10.07
N ILE A 309 2.08 14.72 -10.07
CA ILE A 309 0.72 14.23 -9.89
C ILE A 309 0.57 13.60 -8.51
N THR A 310 1.27 12.49 -8.26
CA THR A 310 1.03 11.69 -7.05
C THR A 310 1.83 12.14 -5.82
N HIS A 311 2.91 12.91 -6.02
CA HIS A 311 3.81 13.39 -4.96
C HIS A 311 4.00 14.93 -5.00
N ARG A 312 3.11 15.66 -5.66
CA ARG A 312 3.22 17.13 -5.80
C ARG A 312 3.12 17.86 -4.46
N GLU A 313 2.45 17.27 -3.49
CA GLU A 313 2.23 17.83 -2.15
C GLU A 313 3.35 17.45 -1.16
N VAL A 314 4.25 16.54 -1.57
CA VAL A 314 5.40 16.14 -0.77
C VAL A 314 6.52 17.18 -0.93
N PRO A 315 7.15 17.68 0.16
CA PRO A 315 8.29 18.56 0.09
C PRO A 315 9.41 18.03 -0.81
N LEU A 316 10.08 18.90 -1.56
CA LEU A 316 11.07 18.51 -2.58
C LEU A 316 12.14 17.56 -2.04
N ASP A 317 12.72 17.88 -0.88
CA ASP A 317 13.79 17.06 -0.27
C ASP A 317 13.29 15.67 0.11
N ALA A 318 12.09 15.57 0.68
CA ALA A 318 11.46 14.31 1.01
C ALA A 318 11.08 13.50 -0.24
N ARG A 319 10.61 14.18 -1.30
CA ARG A 319 10.29 13.56 -2.59
C ARG A 319 11.52 12.97 -3.26
N ILE A 320 12.64 13.71 -3.27
CA ILE A 320 13.92 13.23 -3.82
C ILE A 320 14.46 12.06 -2.98
N ALA A 321 14.37 12.15 -1.65
CA ALA A 321 14.78 11.06 -0.75
C ALA A 321 13.95 9.77 -0.99
N ALA A 322 12.67 9.90 -1.36
CA ALA A 322 11.81 8.80 -1.76
C ALA A 322 12.06 8.31 -3.22
N GLY A 323 13.10 8.84 -3.91
CA GLY A 323 13.45 8.44 -5.27
C GLY A 323 12.54 9.00 -6.37
N VAL A 324 11.72 10.01 -6.05
CA VAL A 324 10.77 10.61 -7.00
C VAL A 324 11.36 11.91 -7.56
N SER A 325 12.23 11.78 -8.57
CA SER A 325 12.82 12.90 -9.31
C SER A 325 11.90 13.41 -10.43
N ASP A 326 12.22 14.60 -10.97
CA ASP A 326 11.42 15.25 -12.02
C ASP A 326 11.45 14.53 -13.38
N ASN A 327 12.41 13.64 -13.58
CA ASN A 327 12.57 12.81 -14.76
C ASN A 327 12.10 11.35 -14.56
N LEU A 328 11.32 11.08 -13.51
CA LEU A 328 10.75 9.77 -13.25
C LEU A 328 9.39 9.63 -13.92
N ILE A 329 9.21 8.51 -14.63
CA ILE A 329 7.92 8.08 -15.18
C ILE A 329 7.50 6.78 -14.50
N ARG A 330 6.23 6.67 -14.10
CA ARG A 330 5.65 5.45 -13.55
C ARG A 330 4.63 4.85 -14.51
N LEU A 331 4.71 3.55 -14.69
CA LEU A 331 3.73 2.75 -15.42
C LEU A 331 2.90 1.89 -14.45
N SER A 332 1.67 1.62 -14.83
CA SER A 332 0.86 0.54 -14.29
C SER A 332 0.35 -0.27 -15.48
N ILE A 333 0.80 -1.50 -15.59
CA ILE A 333 0.59 -2.33 -16.77
C ILE A 333 -0.76 -3.04 -16.70
N GLY A 334 -1.50 -2.97 -17.79
CA GLY A 334 -2.80 -3.60 -17.97
C GLY A 334 -2.76 -4.87 -18.86
N LEU A 335 -3.86 -5.15 -19.52
CA LEU A 335 -4.10 -6.39 -20.26
C LEU A 335 -3.87 -6.28 -21.78
N GLU A 336 -3.44 -5.11 -22.27
CA GLU A 336 -3.16 -4.90 -23.67
C GLU A 336 -2.04 -5.83 -24.16
N ASN A 337 -1.93 -5.99 -25.46
CA ASN A 337 -0.83 -6.75 -26.05
C ASN A 337 0.51 -6.09 -25.65
N VAL A 338 1.40 -6.84 -25.05
CA VAL A 338 2.66 -6.32 -24.51
C VAL A 338 3.58 -5.77 -25.60
N ASP A 339 3.55 -6.33 -26.82
CA ASP A 339 4.36 -5.85 -27.94
C ASP A 339 3.85 -4.49 -28.44
N ASP A 340 2.52 -4.23 -28.37
CA ASP A 340 1.94 -2.93 -28.67
C ASP A 340 2.31 -1.89 -27.59
N LEU A 341 2.34 -2.29 -26.32
CA LEU A 341 2.77 -1.42 -25.20
C LEU A 341 4.25 -1.04 -25.36
N ILE A 342 5.11 -1.98 -25.71
CA ILE A 342 6.53 -1.73 -25.96
C ILE A 342 6.72 -0.79 -27.15
N ALA A 343 6.02 -1.04 -28.26
CA ALA A 343 6.09 -0.16 -29.43
C ALA A 343 5.62 1.26 -29.13
N ASP A 344 4.58 1.40 -28.31
CA ASP A 344 4.05 2.71 -27.88
C ASP A 344 5.08 3.48 -27.03
N LEU A 345 5.77 2.81 -26.10
CA LEU A 345 6.84 3.42 -25.31
C LEU A 345 8.03 3.81 -26.19
N ASP A 346 8.46 2.92 -27.09
CA ASP A 346 9.61 3.17 -27.95
C ASP A 346 9.40 4.38 -28.84
N GLN A 347 8.22 4.50 -29.49
CA GLN A 347 7.92 5.64 -30.35
C GLN A 347 7.79 6.94 -29.52
N ALA A 348 7.16 6.89 -28.34
CA ALA A 348 7.00 8.06 -27.49
C ALA A 348 8.34 8.57 -26.95
N ILE A 349 9.23 7.66 -26.52
CA ILE A 349 10.59 7.99 -26.10
C ILE A 349 11.38 8.59 -27.27
N ALA A 350 11.43 7.91 -28.44
CA ALA A 350 12.18 8.39 -29.58
C ALA A 350 11.74 9.78 -30.07
N ASN A 351 10.47 10.09 -30.03
CA ASN A 351 9.91 11.39 -30.45
C ASN A 351 10.13 12.52 -29.42
N ALA A 352 10.59 12.18 -28.21
CA ALA A 352 10.81 13.14 -27.14
C ALA A 352 12.21 13.78 -27.18
N TYR A 353 13.14 13.22 -27.95
CA TYR A 353 14.53 13.66 -28.11
C TYR A 353 14.82 14.05 -29.55
#